data_fdc37bb18f8b8e5234a804344a9fbf55
#
_entry.id   fdc37bb18f8b8e5234a804344a9fbf55
#
_cell.length_a   1.000
_cell.length_b   1.000
_cell.length_c   1.000
_cell.angle_alpha   90.00
_cell.angle_beta   90.00
_cell.angle_gamma   90.00
#
_symmetry.space_group_name_H-M   'P 1'
#
loop_
_entity.id
_entity.type
_entity.pdbx_description
1 polymer ?
#
loop_
_entity_poly.entity_id
_entity_poly.type
_entity_poly.pdbx_seq_one_letter_code
_entity_poly.pdbx_strand_id
1 'polypeptide(L)'
;MGWFEGVKSPKLKSSKKTASSTPHGLWKKCNSCGEILQTEKLKDTRQVCPYCDHHFRLSAVDRVSLLMDKDSFKLTGQNLTTTNPLKFNDKKSYDVRLEEALGKTGLNDGTLCGIGKIHGDEVSLGVMNFQFMGGSMGVVTGEKIAWVMDQAYEKKIPAIVVCCSGGARMQEGILSLMQMVKTSASRQRLKNAGIPFISVLTDPTTGGVAASFAMLGDVNIAEPKALIGFAGPRVIEQSIRQTL
;
A
#
# COMPACT_ATOMS: atom_id res chain seq x y z
N MET A 1 9.05 -72.34 17.81
CA MET A 1 8.66 -72.21 16.39
C MET A 1 7.61 -71.11 16.30
N GLY A 2 7.98 -69.91 15.85
CA GLY A 2 7.11 -68.73 15.82
C GLY A 2 6.25 -68.73 14.55
N TRP A 3 4.98 -68.59 14.71
CA TRP A 3 3.94 -68.73 13.66
C TRP A 3 3.65 -67.36 12.94
N PHE A 4 4.57 -66.39 13.04
CA PHE A 4 4.42 -65.04 12.48
C PHE A 4 5.52 -64.59 11.50
N GLU A 5 6.30 -65.48 10.95
CA GLU A 5 7.22 -65.16 9.88
C GLU A 5 6.54 -65.37 8.52
N GLY A 6 6.05 -64.30 7.90
CA GLY A 6 5.59 -64.33 6.53
C GLY A 6 4.43 -63.44 6.10
N VAL A 7 3.85 -62.66 7.00
CA VAL A 7 2.77 -61.74 6.61
C VAL A 7 3.38 -60.41 6.13
N LYS A 8 3.58 -60.28 4.81
CA LYS A 8 3.91 -58.98 4.20
C LYS A 8 2.70 -58.05 4.33
N SER A 9 2.85 -56.95 5.07
CA SER A 9 1.84 -55.89 5.13
C SER A 9 1.44 -55.44 3.72
N PRO A 10 0.15 -55.30 3.40
CA PRO A 10 -0.26 -54.80 2.10
C PRO A 10 0.26 -53.38 1.93
N LYS A 11 1.07 -53.16 0.89
CA LYS A 11 1.49 -51.82 0.47
C LYS A 11 0.25 -51.13 -0.08
N LEU A 12 -0.37 -50.25 0.74
CA LEU A 12 -1.38 -49.32 0.27
C LEU A 12 -0.70 -48.43 -0.81
N LYS A 13 -1.09 -48.65 -2.06
CA LYS A 13 -0.75 -47.71 -3.14
C LYS A 13 -1.40 -46.39 -2.77
N SER A 14 -0.59 -45.37 -2.36
CA SER A 14 -1.08 -44.02 -2.24
C SER A 14 -1.64 -43.62 -3.61
N SER A 15 -2.95 -43.47 -3.72
CA SER A 15 -3.54 -42.80 -4.87
C SER A 15 -2.90 -41.40 -4.91
N LYS A 16 -2.21 -41.09 -6.00
CA LYS A 16 -1.79 -39.72 -6.29
C LYS A 16 -3.06 -38.87 -6.16
N LYS A 17 -3.16 -38.07 -5.10
CA LYS A 17 -4.17 -37.01 -5.03
C LYS A 17 -3.98 -36.21 -6.30
N THR A 18 -4.89 -36.34 -7.25
CA THR A 18 -5.06 -35.40 -8.34
C THR A 18 -5.25 -34.05 -7.66
N ALA A 19 -4.26 -33.18 -7.80
CA ALA A 19 -4.39 -31.81 -7.34
C ALA A 19 -5.65 -31.27 -8.02
N SER A 20 -6.67 -30.94 -7.22
CA SER A 20 -7.86 -30.29 -7.73
C SER A 20 -7.39 -29.01 -8.37
N SER A 21 -7.54 -28.90 -9.68
CA SER A 21 -7.23 -27.67 -10.44
C SER A 21 -8.30 -26.61 -10.17
N THR A 22 -8.42 -26.20 -8.91
CA THR A 22 -9.21 -25.00 -8.59
C THR A 22 -8.43 -23.84 -9.19
N PRO A 23 -9.01 -23.07 -10.12
CA PRO A 23 -8.30 -21.93 -10.72
C PRO A 23 -7.79 -21.02 -9.62
N HIS A 24 -6.49 -20.71 -9.65
CA HIS A 24 -5.86 -19.81 -8.70
C HIS A 24 -6.57 -18.45 -8.74
N GLY A 25 -7.02 -17.93 -7.59
CA GLY A 25 -7.60 -16.60 -7.47
C GLY A 25 -9.11 -16.50 -7.32
N LEU A 26 -9.87 -17.62 -7.44
CA LEU A 26 -11.33 -17.59 -7.23
C LEU A 26 -11.73 -17.40 -5.75
N TRP A 27 -10.87 -17.81 -4.83
CA TRP A 27 -11.14 -17.76 -3.39
C TRP A 27 -10.02 -17.05 -2.64
N LYS A 28 -10.39 -16.27 -1.64
CA LYS A 28 -9.49 -15.52 -0.77
C LYS A 28 -9.86 -15.79 0.69
N LYS A 29 -8.90 -16.20 1.51
CA LYS A 29 -9.09 -16.35 2.95
C LYS A 29 -8.98 -14.99 3.63
N CYS A 30 -9.92 -14.66 4.48
CA CYS A 30 -9.85 -13.47 5.32
C CYS A 30 -8.79 -13.67 6.41
N ASN A 31 -7.83 -12.74 6.50
CA ASN A 31 -6.75 -12.81 7.49
C ASN A 31 -7.23 -12.49 8.91
N SER A 32 -8.40 -11.87 9.07
CA SER A 32 -8.96 -11.50 10.37
C SER A 32 -9.86 -12.60 10.95
N CYS A 33 -10.88 -13.07 10.20
CA CYS A 33 -11.83 -14.07 10.71
C CYS A 33 -11.59 -15.49 10.20
N GLY A 34 -10.70 -15.69 9.22
CA GLY A 34 -10.39 -17.02 8.66
C GLY A 34 -11.38 -17.52 7.60
N GLU A 35 -12.49 -16.83 7.36
CA GLU A 35 -13.51 -17.21 6.37
C GLU A 35 -12.96 -17.20 4.94
N ILE A 36 -13.47 -18.12 4.12
CA ILE A 36 -13.11 -18.25 2.71
C ILE A 36 -14.14 -17.53 1.86
N LEU A 37 -13.70 -16.54 1.13
CA LEU A 37 -14.53 -15.61 0.36
C LEU A 37 -14.31 -15.80 -1.14
N GLN A 38 -15.38 -15.71 -1.92
CA GLN A 38 -15.27 -15.62 -3.37
C GLN A 38 -14.71 -14.24 -3.77
N THR A 39 -13.70 -14.22 -4.62
CA THR A 39 -13.04 -12.98 -5.06
C THR A 39 -14.01 -12.03 -5.78
N GLU A 40 -14.98 -12.56 -6.51
CA GLU A 40 -16.03 -11.75 -7.16
C GLU A 40 -16.91 -11.04 -6.13
N LYS A 41 -17.38 -11.74 -5.11
CA LYS A 41 -18.20 -11.13 -4.03
C LYS A 41 -17.43 -10.07 -3.26
N LEU A 42 -16.09 -10.18 -3.15
CA LEU A 42 -15.27 -9.13 -2.56
C LEU A 42 -15.24 -7.84 -3.39
N LYS A 43 -15.42 -7.92 -4.71
CA LYS A 43 -15.57 -6.72 -5.55
C LYS A 43 -16.86 -5.97 -5.22
N ASP A 44 -17.96 -6.68 -5.03
CA ASP A 44 -19.26 -6.10 -4.70
C ASP A 44 -19.23 -5.40 -3.33
N THR A 45 -18.49 -5.97 -2.36
CA THR A 45 -18.28 -5.38 -1.04
C THR A 45 -17.11 -4.39 -0.99
N ARG A 46 -16.60 -3.93 -2.14
CA ARG A 46 -15.46 -3.00 -2.23
C ARG A 46 -14.22 -3.47 -1.48
N GLN A 47 -13.93 -4.78 -1.54
CA GLN A 47 -12.83 -5.44 -0.84
C GLN A 47 -12.93 -5.37 0.69
N VAL A 48 -14.14 -5.36 1.24
CA VAL A 48 -14.41 -5.49 2.68
C VAL A 48 -14.98 -6.88 2.96
N CYS A 49 -14.49 -7.55 3.99
CA CYS A 49 -15.01 -8.84 4.41
C CYS A 49 -16.45 -8.71 4.94
N PRO A 50 -17.43 -9.42 4.37
CA PRO A 50 -18.82 -9.31 4.82
C PRO A 50 -19.10 -9.93 6.19
N TYR A 51 -18.14 -10.67 6.76
CA TYR A 51 -18.30 -11.36 8.06
C TYR A 51 -17.67 -10.61 9.23
N CYS A 52 -16.61 -9.82 9.00
CA CYS A 52 -15.86 -9.17 10.09
C CYS A 52 -15.42 -7.75 9.81
N ASP A 53 -15.86 -7.18 8.69
CA ASP A 53 -15.52 -5.83 8.23
C ASP A 53 -14.00 -5.58 8.04
N HIS A 54 -13.23 -6.67 7.87
CA HIS A 54 -11.80 -6.52 7.57
C HIS A 54 -11.62 -5.93 6.18
N HIS A 55 -10.90 -4.81 6.08
CA HIS A 55 -10.53 -4.17 4.83
C HIS A 55 -9.32 -4.87 4.22
N PHE A 56 -9.48 -5.45 3.02
CA PHE A 56 -8.36 -5.98 2.28
C PHE A 56 -7.58 -4.87 1.58
N ARG A 57 -6.25 -4.99 1.54
CA ARG A 57 -5.42 -4.03 0.82
C ARG A 57 -5.77 -4.01 -0.67
N LEU A 58 -5.98 -2.80 -1.20
CA LEU A 58 -6.19 -2.52 -2.60
C LEU A 58 -4.88 -2.10 -3.27
N SER A 59 -4.73 -2.42 -4.57
CA SER A 59 -3.69 -1.78 -5.37
C SER A 59 -4.01 -0.30 -5.56
N ALA A 60 -3.00 0.52 -5.92
CA ALA A 60 -3.25 1.93 -6.20
C ALA A 60 -4.21 2.13 -7.38
N VAL A 61 -4.15 1.26 -8.39
CA VAL A 61 -5.05 1.31 -9.56
C VAL A 61 -6.48 1.00 -9.14
N ASP A 62 -6.71 -0.06 -8.35
CA ASP A 62 -8.04 -0.40 -7.85
C ASP A 62 -8.61 0.72 -6.97
N ARG A 63 -7.76 1.35 -6.16
CA ARG A 63 -8.18 2.47 -5.30
C ARG A 63 -8.59 3.69 -6.13
N VAL A 64 -7.84 4.04 -7.17
CA VAL A 64 -8.21 5.11 -8.12
C VAL A 64 -9.56 4.79 -8.76
N SER A 65 -9.73 3.56 -9.27
CA SER A 65 -10.99 3.13 -9.89
C SER A 65 -12.19 3.13 -8.95
N LEU A 66 -11.95 2.93 -7.64
CA LEU A 66 -12.98 2.97 -6.61
C LEU A 66 -13.42 4.39 -6.26
N LEU A 67 -12.49 5.34 -6.28
CA LEU A 67 -12.72 6.70 -5.80
C LEU A 67 -13.15 7.66 -6.91
N MET A 68 -12.57 7.49 -8.11
CA MET A 68 -12.75 8.44 -9.21
C MET A 68 -13.96 8.12 -10.08
N ASP A 69 -14.59 9.16 -10.58
CA ASP A 69 -15.58 9.05 -11.62
C ASP A 69 -14.98 8.39 -12.87
N LYS A 70 -15.77 7.58 -13.54
CA LYS A 70 -15.31 6.82 -14.71
C LYS A 70 -14.62 7.74 -15.74
N ASP A 71 -13.43 7.33 -16.18
CA ASP A 71 -12.62 8.00 -17.20
C ASP A 71 -12.19 9.45 -16.88
N SER A 72 -12.39 9.90 -15.63
CA SER A 72 -12.05 11.27 -15.22
C SER A 72 -10.58 11.44 -14.81
N PHE A 73 -9.91 10.39 -14.36
CA PHE A 73 -8.57 10.48 -13.78
C PHE A 73 -7.47 10.62 -14.82
N LYS A 74 -6.76 11.73 -14.78
CA LYS A 74 -5.60 12.01 -15.63
C LYS A 74 -4.32 11.76 -14.84
N LEU A 75 -3.70 10.61 -15.06
CA LEU A 75 -2.46 10.19 -14.42
C LEU A 75 -1.30 11.10 -14.82
N THR A 76 -0.47 11.50 -13.86
CA THR A 76 0.69 12.37 -14.04
C THR A 76 1.93 11.76 -13.38
N GLY A 77 3.12 12.28 -13.75
CA GLY A 77 4.39 11.85 -13.15
C GLY A 77 4.82 10.43 -13.50
N GLN A 78 4.34 9.88 -14.63
CA GLN A 78 4.72 8.55 -15.12
C GLN A 78 6.20 8.47 -15.54
N ASN A 79 6.78 9.59 -15.91
CA ASN A 79 8.20 9.72 -16.28
C ASN A 79 9.14 9.79 -15.06
N LEU A 80 8.59 9.97 -13.86
CA LEU A 80 9.38 9.97 -12.63
C LEU A 80 9.67 8.52 -12.22
N THR A 81 10.95 8.16 -12.26
CA THR A 81 11.43 6.82 -11.93
C THR A 81 12.38 6.87 -10.74
N THR A 82 12.16 5.99 -9.77
CA THR A 82 13.07 5.84 -8.64
C THR A 82 14.41 5.29 -9.11
N THR A 83 15.49 5.89 -8.62
CA THR A 83 16.88 5.48 -8.90
C THR A 83 17.63 5.16 -7.61
N ASN A 84 18.86 4.65 -7.73
CA ASN A 84 19.75 4.31 -6.61
C ASN A 84 20.91 5.33 -6.47
N PRO A 85 20.64 6.59 -6.05
CA PRO A 85 21.67 7.63 -5.99
C PRO A 85 22.77 7.36 -4.96
N LEU A 86 22.44 6.59 -3.91
CA LEU A 86 23.37 6.24 -2.83
C LEU A 86 24.13 4.93 -3.09
N LYS A 87 23.88 4.26 -4.22
CA LYS A 87 24.43 2.93 -4.54
C LYS A 87 24.23 1.92 -3.41
N PHE A 88 23.03 2.00 -2.77
CA PHE A 88 22.71 1.16 -1.63
C PHE A 88 22.72 -0.32 -2.00
N ASN A 89 23.40 -1.10 -1.19
CA ASN A 89 23.49 -2.55 -1.31
C ASN A 89 23.60 -3.16 0.11
N ASP A 90 22.70 -4.09 0.44
CA ASP A 90 22.77 -4.92 1.63
C ASP A 90 22.88 -6.41 1.21
N LYS A 91 21.95 -7.26 1.60
CA LYS A 91 21.84 -8.64 1.09
C LYS A 91 21.47 -8.71 -0.38
N LYS A 92 20.97 -7.60 -0.96
CA LYS A 92 20.49 -7.48 -2.32
C LYS A 92 20.58 -6.01 -2.76
N SER A 93 21.12 -5.76 -3.96
CA SER A 93 21.18 -4.41 -4.51
C SER A 93 19.82 -3.73 -4.55
N TYR A 94 19.78 -2.42 -4.28
CA TYR A 94 18.56 -1.63 -4.39
C TYR A 94 18.01 -1.62 -5.81
N ASP A 95 18.87 -1.59 -6.83
CA ASP A 95 18.47 -1.64 -8.24
C ASP A 95 17.66 -2.90 -8.55
N VAL A 96 18.14 -4.08 -8.09
CA VAL A 96 17.42 -5.35 -8.25
C VAL A 96 16.06 -5.33 -7.54
N ARG A 97 15.97 -4.70 -6.36
CA ARG A 97 14.68 -4.55 -5.65
C ARG A 97 13.71 -3.65 -6.42
N LEU A 98 14.21 -2.61 -7.07
CA LEU A 98 13.40 -1.71 -7.91
C LEU A 98 12.88 -2.45 -9.15
N GLU A 99 13.72 -3.23 -9.84
CA GLU A 99 13.30 -4.06 -10.97
C GLU A 99 12.23 -5.07 -10.59
N GLU A 100 12.37 -5.74 -9.43
CA GLU A 100 11.35 -6.66 -8.93
C GLU A 100 10.04 -5.95 -8.57
N ALA A 101 10.12 -4.77 -7.96
CA ALA A 101 8.94 -3.99 -7.62
C ALA A 101 8.21 -3.50 -8.88
N LEU A 102 8.96 -3.04 -9.90
CA LEU A 102 8.43 -2.68 -11.21
C LEU A 102 7.77 -3.89 -11.89
N GLY A 103 8.47 -5.03 -11.95
CA GLY A 103 7.94 -6.26 -12.56
C GLY A 103 6.67 -6.77 -11.88
N LYS A 104 6.56 -6.60 -10.55
CA LYS A 104 5.39 -7.00 -9.76
C LYS A 104 4.20 -6.05 -9.91
N THR A 105 4.45 -4.75 -10.05
CA THR A 105 3.40 -3.72 -9.95
C THR A 105 3.10 -3.03 -11.27
N GLY A 106 4.02 -3.06 -12.22
CA GLY A 106 3.98 -2.26 -13.45
C GLY A 106 4.19 -0.75 -13.20
N LEU A 107 4.61 -0.35 -11.99
CA LEU A 107 4.75 1.05 -11.60
C LEU A 107 6.22 1.43 -11.43
N ASN A 108 6.60 2.63 -11.87
CA ASN A 108 7.96 3.17 -11.72
C ASN A 108 8.27 3.65 -10.30
N ASP A 109 7.26 3.77 -9.43
CA ASP A 109 7.37 4.11 -8.02
C ASP A 109 6.11 3.69 -7.25
N GLY A 110 6.17 3.76 -5.93
CA GLY A 110 5.12 3.38 -5.00
C GLY A 110 3.90 4.31 -4.93
N THR A 111 3.77 5.30 -5.83
CA THR A 111 2.68 6.27 -5.78
C THR A 111 2.13 6.58 -7.17
N LEU A 112 0.80 6.54 -7.30
CA LEU A 112 0.07 7.13 -8.42
C LEU A 112 -0.40 8.53 -8.02
N CYS A 113 -0.30 9.50 -8.94
CA CYS A 113 -0.83 10.83 -8.72
C CYS A 113 -1.47 11.39 -10.00
N GLY A 114 -2.45 12.25 -9.83
CA GLY A 114 -3.16 12.84 -10.95
C GLY A 114 -4.32 13.72 -10.50
N ILE A 115 -5.05 14.24 -11.46
CA ILE A 115 -6.26 15.03 -11.26
C ILE A 115 -7.44 14.25 -11.85
N GLY A 116 -8.56 14.25 -11.15
CA GLY A 116 -9.79 13.60 -11.60
C GLY A 116 -11.00 14.16 -10.89
N LYS A 117 -12.13 13.49 -11.02
CA LYS A 117 -13.38 13.92 -10.39
C LYS A 117 -13.91 12.86 -9.42
N ILE A 118 -14.52 13.32 -8.34
CA ILE A 118 -15.30 12.52 -7.39
C ILE A 118 -16.68 13.14 -7.32
N HIS A 119 -17.72 12.43 -7.79
CA HIS A 119 -19.10 12.93 -7.88
C HIS A 119 -19.21 14.26 -8.65
N GLY A 120 -18.38 14.44 -9.68
CA GLY A 120 -18.35 15.65 -10.52
C GLY A 120 -17.37 16.73 -10.05
N ASP A 121 -16.94 16.73 -8.79
CA ASP A 121 -16.00 17.70 -8.23
C ASP A 121 -14.55 17.35 -8.57
N GLU A 122 -13.79 18.32 -9.09
CA GLU A 122 -12.38 18.12 -9.45
C GLU A 122 -11.52 18.07 -8.19
N VAL A 123 -10.62 17.09 -8.12
CA VAL A 123 -9.70 16.89 -7.00
C VAL A 123 -8.30 16.50 -7.50
N SER A 124 -7.27 16.87 -6.74
CA SER A 124 -5.92 16.35 -6.92
C SER A 124 -5.72 15.14 -6.01
N LEU A 125 -5.42 13.98 -6.60
CA LEU A 125 -5.33 12.70 -5.89
C LEU A 125 -3.94 12.10 -5.94
N GLY A 126 -3.45 11.64 -4.78
CA GLY A 126 -2.30 10.76 -4.64
C GLY A 126 -2.70 9.44 -3.98
N VAL A 127 -2.25 8.31 -4.52
CA VAL A 127 -2.53 6.98 -3.95
C VAL A 127 -1.24 6.19 -3.82
N MET A 128 -0.88 5.83 -2.59
CA MET A 128 0.29 4.99 -2.30
C MET A 128 -0.04 3.51 -2.53
N ASN A 129 0.91 2.77 -3.07
CA ASN A 129 0.80 1.34 -3.36
C ASN A 129 1.73 0.51 -2.47
N PHE A 130 1.17 -0.20 -1.52
CA PHE A 130 1.96 -1.05 -0.62
C PHE A 130 2.72 -2.18 -1.33
N GLN A 131 2.27 -2.60 -2.50
CA GLN A 131 2.93 -3.67 -3.27
C GLN A 131 4.30 -3.24 -3.80
N PHE A 132 4.53 -1.93 -3.98
CA PHE A 132 5.83 -1.39 -4.34
C PHE A 132 6.66 -1.11 -3.09
N MET A 133 7.57 -2.01 -2.76
CA MET A 133 8.50 -1.89 -1.61
C MET A 133 7.84 -1.50 -0.28
N GLY A 134 6.67 -2.11 0.04
CA GLY A 134 5.93 -1.80 1.27
C GLY A 134 5.35 -0.38 1.30
N GLY A 135 5.14 0.26 0.15
CA GLY A 135 4.66 1.64 0.06
C GLY A 135 5.63 2.66 0.66
N SER A 136 6.91 2.29 0.84
CA SER A 136 7.89 3.17 1.49
C SER A 136 8.12 4.45 0.70
N MET A 137 8.17 5.57 1.42
CA MET A 137 8.37 6.90 0.86
C MET A 137 9.85 7.12 0.48
N GLY A 138 10.14 7.13 -0.81
CA GLY A 138 11.39 7.60 -1.39
C GLY A 138 11.25 8.98 -2.02
N VAL A 139 12.31 9.43 -2.72
CA VAL A 139 12.36 10.75 -3.36
C VAL A 139 11.21 10.96 -4.34
N VAL A 140 10.94 9.97 -5.20
CA VAL A 140 9.86 10.06 -6.21
C VAL A 140 8.48 10.06 -5.56
N THR A 141 8.25 9.22 -4.54
CA THR A 141 7.00 9.27 -3.76
C THR A 141 6.79 10.65 -3.15
N GLY A 142 7.83 11.22 -2.50
CA GLY A 142 7.73 12.55 -1.89
C GLY A 142 7.47 13.65 -2.92
N GLU A 143 8.09 13.57 -4.11
CA GLU A 143 7.83 14.49 -5.23
C GLU A 143 6.37 14.41 -5.69
N LYS A 144 5.86 13.20 -5.91
CA LYS A 144 4.47 12.99 -6.36
C LYS A 144 3.44 13.49 -5.33
N ILE A 145 3.70 13.27 -4.03
CA ILE A 145 2.82 13.77 -2.96
C ILE A 145 2.88 15.30 -2.88
N ALA A 146 4.07 15.91 -2.99
CA ALA A 146 4.21 17.36 -3.07
C ALA A 146 3.48 17.91 -4.29
N TRP A 147 3.65 17.28 -5.46
CA TRP A 147 2.95 17.65 -6.69
C TRP A 147 1.42 17.64 -6.53
N VAL A 148 0.86 16.62 -5.86
CA VAL A 148 -0.61 16.55 -5.58
C VAL A 148 -1.07 17.80 -4.83
N MET A 149 -0.31 18.23 -3.83
CA MET A 149 -0.64 19.41 -3.04
C MET A 149 -0.42 20.71 -3.84
N ASP A 150 0.64 20.78 -4.64
CA ASP A 150 0.97 21.93 -5.45
C ASP A 150 -0.07 22.15 -6.57
N GLN A 151 -0.54 21.08 -7.22
CA GLN A 151 -1.64 21.17 -8.18
C GLN A 151 -2.97 21.57 -7.53
N ALA A 152 -3.23 21.08 -6.34
CA ALA A 152 -4.39 21.52 -5.56
C ALA A 152 -4.32 23.01 -5.26
N TYR A 153 -3.14 23.51 -4.89
CA TYR A 153 -2.91 24.95 -4.65
C TYR A 153 -3.10 25.80 -5.90
N GLU A 154 -2.51 25.39 -7.03
CA GLU A 154 -2.58 26.12 -8.31
C GLU A 154 -4.00 26.18 -8.86
N LYS A 155 -4.72 25.07 -8.79
CA LYS A 155 -6.09 24.94 -9.33
C LYS A 155 -7.19 25.33 -8.34
N LYS A 156 -6.84 25.56 -7.07
CA LYS A 156 -7.80 25.82 -5.98
C LYS A 156 -8.84 24.71 -5.82
N ILE A 157 -8.40 23.47 -5.91
CA ILE A 157 -9.20 22.24 -5.72
C ILE A 157 -8.72 21.47 -4.49
N PRO A 158 -9.54 20.61 -3.89
CA PRO A 158 -9.09 19.78 -2.78
C PRO A 158 -7.93 18.85 -3.15
N ALA A 159 -6.99 18.64 -2.20
CA ALA A 159 -5.99 17.61 -2.26
C ALA A 159 -6.43 16.38 -1.46
N ILE A 160 -6.31 15.18 -2.02
CA ILE A 160 -6.60 13.93 -1.35
C ILE A 160 -5.38 13.02 -1.47
N VAL A 161 -4.92 12.45 -0.36
CA VAL A 161 -3.85 11.43 -0.38
C VAL A 161 -4.31 10.18 0.35
N VAL A 162 -4.31 9.05 -0.36
CA VAL A 162 -4.54 7.73 0.24
C VAL A 162 -3.20 7.14 0.63
N CYS A 163 -2.96 7.04 1.93
CA CYS A 163 -1.71 6.58 2.52
C CYS A 163 -1.75 5.07 2.75
N CYS A 164 -0.70 4.37 2.31
CA CYS A 164 -0.47 2.96 2.60
C CYS A 164 1.05 2.71 2.61
N SER A 165 1.68 2.71 3.79
CA SER A 165 3.15 2.75 3.87
C SER A 165 3.72 2.19 5.14
N GLY A 166 4.84 1.48 5.01
CA GLY A 166 5.72 1.11 6.12
C GLY A 166 6.66 2.23 6.61
N GLY A 167 6.64 3.43 5.98
CA GLY A 167 7.44 4.58 6.40
C GLY A 167 8.45 5.08 5.35
N ALA A 168 9.52 5.73 5.79
CA ALA A 168 10.58 6.23 4.92
C ALA A 168 11.40 5.09 4.30
N ARG A 169 11.82 5.25 3.05
CA ARG A 169 12.57 4.24 2.29
C ARG A 169 14.03 4.18 2.73
N MET A 170 14.37 3.13 3.47
CA MET A 170 15.71 2.96 4.06
C MET A 170 16.83 3.02 3.02
N GLN A 171 16.62 2.47 1.82
CA GLN A 171 17.60 2.42 0.75
C GLN A 171 18.00 3.80 0.20
N GLU A 172 17.16 4.81 0.42
CA GLU A 172 17.44 6.19 0.03
C GLU A 172 17.93 7.06 1.20
N GLY A 173 18.14 6.47 2.39
CA GLY A 173 18.76 7.11 3.54
C GLY A 173 18.15 8.47 3.87
N ILE A 174 19.02 9.47 4.06
CA ILE A 174 18.61 10.85 4.39
C ILE A 174 17.70 11.48 3.32
N LEU A 175 17.82 11.08 2.05
CA LEU A 175 16.99 11.61 0.97
C LEU A 175 15.51 11.29 1.19
N SER A 176 15.21 10.09 1.72
CA SER A 176 13.84 9.72 2.06
C SER A 176 13.29 10.52 3.25
N LEU A 177 14.13 10.84 4.25
CA LEU A 177 13.72 11.68 5.38
C LEU A 177 13.45 13.13 4.96
N MET A 178 14.22 13.66 4.01
CA MET A 178 14.00 15.01 3.48
C MET A 178 12.64 15.14 2.75
N GLN A 179 12.03 14.04 2.33
CA GLN A 179 10.69 14.08 1.76
C GLN A 179 9.61 14.48 2.79
N MET A 180 9.84 14.17 4.07
CA MET A 180 8.95 14.63 5.15
C MET A 180 8.88 16.16 5.19
N VAL A 181 10.01 16.84 5.05
CA VAL A 181 10.08 18.30 5.01
C VAL A 181 9.39 18.84 3.76
N LYS A 182 9.70 18.29 2.58
CA LYS A 182 9.11 18.68 1.30
C LYS A 182 7.58 18.63 1.33
N THR A 183 7.02 17.49 1.70
CA THR A 183 5.57 17.27 1.74
C THR A 183 4.87 18.14 2.78
N SER A 184 5.50 18.34 3.96
CA SER A 184 4.97 19.24 4.99
C SER A 184 4.97 20.70 4.54
N ALA A 185 5.98 21.14 3.78
CA ALA A 185 6.04 22.48 3.21
C ALA A 185 4.92 22.72 2.17
N SER A 186 4.68 21.76 1.26
CA SER A 186 3.56 21.82 0.31
C SER A 186 2.22 21.85 1.04
N ARG A 187 2.06 21.04 2.10
CA ARG A 187 0.86 21.06 2.94
C ARG A 187 0.64 22.41 3.60
N GLN A 188 1.70 23.06 4.10
CA GLN A 188 1.57 24.37 4.73
C GLN A 188 1.08 25.44 3.74
N ARG A 189 1.46 25.34 2.45
CA ARG A 189 0.95 26.25 1.39
C ARG A 189 -0.56 26.08 1.20
N LEU A 190 -1.08 24.85 1.18
CA LEU A 190 -2.53 24.59 1.11
C LEU A 190 -3.26 25.21 2.29
N LYS A 191 -2.74 25.01 3.51
CA LYS A 191 -3.33 25.56 4.74
C LYS A 191 -3.44 27.09 4.68
N ASN A 192 -2.36 27.74 4.26
CA ASN A 192 -2.34 29.21 4.16
C ASN A 192 -3.33 29.74 3.11
N ALA A 193 -3.62 28.95 2.09
CA ALA A 193 -4.57 29.27 1.02
C ALA A 193 -6.03 28.86 1.34
N GLY A 194 -6.28 28.21 2.47
CA GLY A 194 -7.61 27.69 2.83
C GLY A 194 -8.10 26.55 1.94
N ILE A 195 -7.18 25.82 1.28
CA ILE A 195 -7.49 24.71 0.39
C ILE A 195 -7.47 23.41 1.22
N PRO A 196 -8.57 22.63 1.23
CA PRO A 196 -8.67 21.43 2.06
C PRO A 196 -7.71 20.32 1.59
N PHE A 197 -7.07 19.70 2.58
CA PHE A 197 -6.28 18.48 2.42
C PHE A 197 -6.91 17.34 3.20
N ILE A 198 -7.31 16.29 2.49
CA ILE A 198 -7.92 15.08 3.06
C ILE A 198 -6.88 13.96 3.02
N SER A 199 -6.58 13.40 4.18
CA SER A 199 -5.70 12.23 4.29
C SER A 199 -6.52 10.98 4.61
N VAL A 200 -6.40 9.96 3.77
CA VAL A 200 -7.04 8.65 3.97
C VAL A 200 -5.96 7.67 4.42
N LEU A 201 -6.09 7.20 5.65
CA LEU A 201 -5.13 6.33 6.32
C LEU A 201 -5.56 4.87 6.17
N THR A 202 -4.83 4.09 5.38
CA THR A 202 -5.12 2.68 5.16
C THR A 202 -4.08 1.78 5.84
N ASP A 203 -4.30 0.47 5.85
CA ASP A 203 -3.43 -0.50 6.53
C ASP A 203 -2.21 -0.92 5.68
N PRO A 204 -0.96 -0.68 6.15
CA PRO A 204 -0.53 0.15 7.26
C PRO A 204 -0.23 1.60 6.85
N THR A 205 -0.27 2.54 7.81
CA THR A 205 0.28 3.89 7.62
C THR A 205 1.21 4.20 8.80
N THR A 206 2.52 4.02 8.59
CA THR A 206 3.50 4.06 9.69
C THR A 206 4.75 4.89 9.36
N GLY A 207 5.62 5.05 10.35
CA GLY A 207 6.95 5.64 10.25
C GLY A 207 6.94 7.09 9.75
N GLY A 208 7.89 7.41 8.86
CA GLY A 208 8.05 8.77 8.31
C GLY A 208 6.85 9.29 7.53
N VAL A 209 6.00 8.42 6.99
CA VAL A 209 4.75 8.81 6.31
C VAL A 209 3.72 9.28 7.35
N ALA A 210 3.50 8.51 8.42
CA ALA A 210 2.63 8.93 9.51
C ALA A 210 3.16 10.21 10.20
N ALA A 211 4.47 10.31 10.42
CA ALA A 211 5.12 11.46 11.05
C ALA A 211 5.23 12.71 10.14
N SER A 212 4.62 12.68 8.96
CA SER A 212 4.60 13.82 8.03
C SER A 212 3.20 14.04 7.45
N PHE A 213 3.07 14.09 6.13
CA PHE A 213 1.82 14.49 5.46
C PHE A 213 0.60 13.66 5.84
N ALA A 214 0.75 12.36 6.17
CA ALA A 214 -0.40 11.50 6.45
C ALA A 214 -1.22 11.97 7.66
N MET A 215 -0.59 12.55 8.69
CA MET A 215 -1.28 13.07 9.87
C MET A 215 -1.55 14.58 9.81
N LEU A 216 -1.22 15.23 8.69
CA LEU A 216 -1.40 16.67 8.50
C LEU A 216 -2.66 17.04 7.72
N GLY A 217 -3.61 16.11 7.52
CA GLY A 217 -4.90 16.39 6.90
C GLY A 217 -5.74 17.38 7.71
N ASP A 218 -6.50 18.24 7.04
CA ASP A 218 -7.59 18.97 7.69
C ASP A 218 -8.68 18.00 8.14
N VAL A 219 -8.85 16.92 7.34
CA VAL A 219 -9.68 15.77 7.68
C VAL A 219 -8.82 14.50 7.51
N ASN A 220 -8.73 13.70 8.57
CA ASN A 220 -8.10 12.39 8.54
C ASN A 220 -9.18 11.32 8.61
N ILE A 221 -9.25 10.47 7.58
CA ILE A 221 -10.19 9.34 7.48
C ILE A 221 -9.37 8.06 7.59
N ALA A 222 -9.73 7.16 8.50
CA ALA A 222 -9.02 5.89 8.67
C ALA A 222 -9.90 4.70 8.29
N GLU A 223 -9.33 3.72 7.60
CA GLU A 223 -9.96 2.41 7.49
C GLU A 223 -10.04 1.75 8.86
N PRO A 224 -11.18 1.13 9.21
CA PRO A 224 -11.30 0.42 10.49
C PRO A 224 -10.20 -0.62 10.70
N LYS A 225 -9.61 -0.64 11.91
CA LYS A 225 -8.53 -1.56 12.30
C LYS A 225 -7.23 -1.40 11.51
N ALA A 226 -7.04 -0.34 10.73
CA ALA A 226 -5.77 -0.05 10.08
C ALA A 226 -4.67 0.21 11.11
N LEU A 227 -3.49 -0.34 10.86
CA LEU A 227 -2.30 -0.05 11.65
C LEU A 227 -1.81 1.36 11.33
N ILE A 228 -2.04 2.31 12.23
CA ILE A 228 -1.61 3.70 12.09
C ILE A 228 -0.76 4.07 13.29
N GLY A 229 0.47 4.55 13.04
CA GLY A 229 1.38 4.94 14.12
C GLY A 229 2.78 5.26 13.63
N PHE A 230 3.63 5.76 14.53
CA PHE A 230 5.01 6.04 14.19
C PHE A 230 5.82 4.75 14.05
N ALA A 231 5.74 3.85 15.03
CA ALA A 231 6.44 2.58 15.03
C ALA A 231 5.47 1.42 14.77
N GLY A 232 5.83 0.49 13.89
CA GLY A 232 5.10 -0.77 13.74
C GLY A 232 5.34 -1.71 14.92
N PRO A 233 4.46 -2.72 15.15
CA PRO A 233 4.56 -3.67 16.29
C PRO A 233 5.95 -4.27 16.45
N ARG A 234 6.58 -4.69 15.36
CA ARG A 234 7.95 -5.23 15.36
C ARG A 234 8.98 -4.31 16.00
N VAL A 235 8.92 -3.01 15.68
CA VAL A 235 9.87 -2.02 16.19
C VAL A 235 9.61 -1.80 17.67
N ILE A 236 8.36 -1.75 18.08
CA ILE A 236 7.95 -1.60 19.47
C ILE A 236 8.42 -2.81 20.27
N GLU A 237 8.10 -4.03 19.84
CA GLU A 237 8.50 -5.28 20.48
C GLU A 237 10.02 -5.36 20.66
N GLN A 238 10.80 -5.01 19.63
CA GLN A 238 12.25 -4.99 19.70
C GLN A 238 12.80 -3.92 20.66
N SER A 239 12.13 -2.77 20.76
CA SER A 239 12.56 -1.65 21.60
C SER A 239 12.25 -1.88 23.07
N ILE A 240 11.04 -2.36 23.38
CA ILE A 240 10.61 -2.61 24.76
C ILE A 240 10.83 -4.06 25.22
N ARG A 241 11.22 -4.95 24.29
CA ARG A 241 11.42 -6.40 24.52
C ARG A 241 10.20 -7.10 25.11
N GLN A 242 9.00 -6.66 24.73
CA GLN A 242 7.72 -7.24 25.13
C GLN A 242 6.86 -7.44 23.88
N THR A 243 6.09 -8.52 23.86
CA THR A 243 5.07 -8.79 22.80
C THR A 243 3.87 -7.87 23.03
N LEU A 244 3.35 -7.32 21.95
CA LEU A 244 2.13 -6.49 21.92
C LEU A 244 0.88 -7.34 21.69
#